data_69edafb4ac851499f89130f96b8adab1
#
_entry.id   69edafb4ac851499f89130f96b8adab1
#
_cell.length_a   1.000
_cell.length_b   1.000
_cell.length_c   1.000
_cell.angle_alpha   90.00
_cell.angle_beta   90.00
_cell.angle_gamma   90.00
#
_symmetry.space_group_name_H-M   'P 1'
#
loop_
_entity.id
_entity.type
_entity.pdbx_description
1 polymer ?
#
loop_
_entity_poly.entity_id
_entity_poly.type
_entity_poly.pdbx_seq_one_letter_code
_entity_poly.pdbx_strand_id
1 'polypeptide(L)'
;STPTCIIQSARLAHRRRPINADAATSFLRAARSGNLDKALDHIKNGIDINISNQNGLNGLHLASKEGHVKMVLELLHSGIELEATTKKGNTALHIAALAGQEKVVAELVNYGANVNAQSHKGFSPLYMAAQENHLEVVKFLLENGANQSLPTEDGFTPLAVALQQGHENVVALLINYGTKGKVRLPALHIAARNDDTRTAAVLLQNDPNPDVLSKTGFTPLHIAAHYENMSVAQLLLNRGANVNFTPKNGITPLHIASRRGNMMMVRLLLDRGAQIDDELTPLHCAARNGHVRVIEILLEHGAPIQAKTKNGLSPIHMAAQGDHMDCVRQLLQYNAEIDDITLDHLTPLHVAAHCGHHRMAKVLLDKGAKANARALNGFTPLHIACKKNHMRSMDLLLKHSASLEAVTESGLTPLHVAAFMGHLNIVKNLLQRGASPNASNVVRTIDICSQ
;
A
#
# COMPACT_ATOMS: atom_id res chain seq x y z
N SER A 1 29.32 -25.51 -69.35
CA SER A 1 29.85 -24.29 -68.72
C SER A 1 28.71 -23.30 -68.48
N THR A 2 28.13 -23.32 -67.33
CA THR A 2 27.13 -22.40 -66.87
C THR A 2 27.73 -21.52 -65.76
N PRO A 3 27.53 -20.20 -65.79
CA PRO A 3 28.03 -19.36 -64.69
C PRO A 3 26.99 -19.29 -63.54
N THR A 4 27.48 -19.56 -62.38
CA THR A 4 26.79 -19.52 -61.10
C THR A 4 26.56 -18.07 -60.70
N CYS A 5 25.30 -17.67 -60.53
CA CYS A 5 24.92 -16.37 -60.05
C CYS A 5 25.04 -16.36 -58.50
N ILE A 6 25.96 -15.58 -57.97
CA ILE A 6 26.17 -15.34 -56.53
C ILE A 6 25.21 -14.20 -56.13
N ILE A 7 24.13 -14.55 -55.46
CA ILE A 7 23.29 -13.55 -54.77
C ILE A 7 23.96 -13.19 -53.47
N GLN A 8 24.63 -12.08 -53.41
CA GLN A 8 25.05 -11.43 -52.18
C GLN A 8 23.82 -10.88 -51.47
N SER A 9 23.34 -11.57 -50.44
CA SER A 9 22.39 -11.02 -49.48
C SER A 9 23.11 -9.98 -48.64
N ALA A 10 22.92 -8.73 -48.95
CA ALA A 10 23.31 -7.60 -48.12
C ALA A 10 22.47 -7.68 -46.81
N ARG A 11 23.02 -8.26 -45.76
CA ARG A 11 22.55 -8.05 -44.39
C ARG A 11 22.81 -6.58 -44.05
N LEU A 12 21.77 -5.76 -44.16
CA LEU A 12 21.72 -4.46 -43.51
C LEU A 12 21.81 -4.66 -42.00
N ALA A 13 23.03 -4.69 -41.50
CA ALA A 13 23.29 -4.53 -40.10
C ALA A 13 22.79 -3.12 -39.71
N HIS A 14 21.61 -3.05 -39.12
CA HIS A 14 21.19 -1.84 -38.39
C HIS A 14 22.22 -1.60 -37.30
N ARG A 15 23.20 -0.74 -37.57
CA ARG A 15 24.02 -0.15 -36.52
C ARG A 15 23.08 0.55 -35.56
N ARG A 16 22.81 -0.09 -34.41
CA ARG A 16 22.20 0.61 -33.27
C ARG A 16 23.12 1.79 -32.97
N ARG A 17 22.67 2.99 -33.27
CA ARG A 17 23.33 4.22 -32.79
C ARG A 17 23.39 4.09 -31.27
N PRO A 18 24.49 4.51 -30.60
CA PRO A 18 24.53 4.53 -29.15
C PRO A 18 23.34 5.34 -28.66
N ILE A 19 22.55 4.74 -27.76
CA ILE A 19 21.36 5.37 -27.19
C ILE A 19 21.86 6.63 -26.48
N ASN A 20 21.49 7.79 -26.99
CA ASN A 20 21.77 9.05 -26.31
C ASN A 20 20.94 9.04 -25.01
N ALA A 21 21.60 8.89 -23.85
CA ALA A 21 20.95 8.82 -22.54
C ALA A 21 20.06 10.05 -22.28
N ASP A 22 20.42 11.21 -22.82
CA ASP A 22 19.64 12.44 -22.72
C ASP A 22 18.34 12.36 -23.53
N ALA A 23 18.37 11.75 -24.73
CA ALA A 23 17.19 11.55 -25.57
C ALA A 23 16.22 10.56 -24.91
N ALA A 24 16.72 9.47 -24.33
CA ALA A 24 15.95 8.50 -23.58
C ALA A 24 15.23 9.14 -22.38
N THR A 25 15.97 9.89 -21.58
CA THR A 25 15.45 10.61 -20.42
C THR A 25 14.41 11.66 -20.84
N SER A 26 14.68 12.38 -21.95
CA SER A 26 13.77 13.38 -22.49
C SER A 26 12.46 12.77 -23.00
N PHE A 27 12.52 11.63 -23.70
CA PHE A 27 11.35 10.89 -24.16
C PHE A 27 10.49 10.40 -22.97
N LEU A 28 11.10 9.76 -21.98
CA LEU A 28 10.39 9.28 -20.80
C LEU A 28 9.76 10.43 -19.99
N ARG A 29 10.44 11.58 -19.93
CA ARG A 29 9.91 12.80 -19.31
C ARG A 29 8.72 13.35 -20.09
N ALA A 30 8.78 13.36 -21.43
CA ALA A 30 7.68 13.78 -22.30
C ALA A 30 6.45 12.87 -22.12
N ALA A 31 6.65 11.55 -22.07
CA ALA A 31 5.59 10.58 -21.80
C ALA A 31 4.94 10.81 -20.42
N ARG A 32 5.75 11.04 -19.38
CA ARG A 32 5.28 11.32 -18.04
C ARG A 32 4.52 12.63 -17.91
N SER A 33 4.95 13.68 -18.61
CA SER A 33 4.29 15.00 -18.57
C SER A 33 3.11 15.14 -19.54
N GLY A 34 2.82 14.11 -20.34
CA GLY A 34 1.77 14.17 -21.36
C GLY A 34 2.11 15.07 -22.56
N ASN A 35 3.37 15.43 -22.75
CA ASN A 35 3.80 16.26 -23.88
C ASN A 35 3.89 15.40 -25.15
N LEU A 36 2.74 15.32 -25.86
CA LEU A 36 2.56 14.45 -27.01
C LEU A 36 3.48 14.82 -28.17
N ASP A 37 3.58 16.10 -28.52
CA ASP A 37 4.39 16.58 -29.62
C ASP A 37 5.86 16.18 -29.44
N LYS A 38 6.39 16.42 -28.25
CA LYS A 38 7.77 16.08 -27.93
C LYS A 38 8.02 14.57 -27.91
N ALA A 39 7.07 13.77 -27.44
CA ALA A 39 7.18 12.32 -27.46
C ALA A 39 7.19 11.78 -28.91
N LEU A 40 6.28 12.29 -29.75
CA LEU A 40 6.20 11.94 -31.17
C LEU A 40 7.46 12.34 -31.95
N ASP A 41 8.04 13.50 -31.65
CA ASP A 41 9.30 13.94 -32.25
C ASP A 41 10.44 12.96 -31.91
N HIS A 42 10.52 12.48 -30.69
CA HIS A 42 11.49 11.47 -30.31
C HIS A 42 11.28 10.14 -31.06
N ILE A 43 10.02 9.71 -31.21
CA ILE A 43 9.67 8.47 -31.95
C ILE A 43 10.05 8.62 -33.42
N LYS A 44 9.72 9.76 -34.06
CA LYS A 44 10.09 10.06 -35.45
C LYS A 44 11.61 10.09 -35.66
N ASN A 45 12.35 10.53 -34.66
CA ASN A 45 13.81 10.55 -34.67
C ASN A 45 14.45 9.19 -34.38
N GLY A 46 13.65 8.12 -34.29
CA GLY A 46 14.09 6.73 -34.18
C GLY A 46 14.53 6.30 -32.78
N ILE A 47 13.97 6.90 -31.72
CA ILE A 47 14.16 6.38 -30.38
C ILE A 47 13.49 5.00 -30.26
N ASP A 48 14.08 4.11 -29.47
CA ASP A 48 13.42 2.85 -29.14
C ASP A 48 12.23 3.17 -28.20
N ILE A 49 11.01 2.96 -28.71
CA ILE A 49 9.76 3.26 -27.98
C ILE A 49 9.63 2.42 -26.70
N ASN A 50 10.27 1.24 -26.63
CA ASN A 50 10.26 0.36 -25.46
C ASN A 50 11.34 0.68 -24.42
N ILE A 51 12.07 1.78 -24.61
CA ILE A 51 13.09 2.18 -23.65
C ILE A 51 12.49 2.40 -22.27
N SER A 52 13.21 1.95 -21.24
CA SER A 52 12.78 2.07 -19.85
C SER A 52 13.85 2.70 -18.96
N ASN A 53 13.42 3.25 -17.85
CA ASN A 53 14.29 3.80 -16.82
C ASN A 53 14.90 2.69 -15.94
N GLN A 54 15.68 3.09 -14.93
CA GLN A 54 16.36 2.18 -14.00
C GLN A 54 15.40 1.23 -13.23
N ASN A 55 14.12 1.56 -13.11
CA ASN A 55 13.09 0.74 -12.47
C ASN A 55 12.30 -0.13 -13.46
N GLY A 56 12.67 -0.09 -14.74
CA GLY A 56 11.96 -0.79 -15.80
C GLY A 56 10.67 -0.08 -16.26
N LEU A 57 10.45 1.18 -15.86
CA LEU A 57 9.29 1.97 -16.32
C LEU A 57 9.57 2.53 -17.71
N ASN A 58 8.76 2.16 -18.70
CA ASN A 58 8.76 2.72 -20.05
C ASN A 58 7.77 3.89 -20.18
N GLY A 59 7.66 4.45 -21.39
CA GLY A 59 6.75 5.57 -21.67
C GLY A 59 5.29 5.24 -21.36
N LEU A 60 4.84 4.01 -21.63
CA LEU A 60 3.47 3.58 -21.37
C LEU A 60 3.17 3.52 -19.87
N HIS A 61 4.08 2.98 -19.07
CA HIS A 61 3.94 2.96 -17.61
C HIS A 61 3.82 4.37 -17.03
N LEU A 62 4.67 5.30 -17.49
CA LEU A 62 4.69 6.67 -16.99
C LEU A 62 3.44 7.46 -17.39
N ALA A 63 3.02 7.37 -18.66
CA ALA A 63 1.80 8.01 -19.13
C ALA A 63 0.54 7.44 -18.45
N SER A 64 0.53 6.12 -18.21
CA SER A 64 -0.58 5.43 -17.53
C SER A 64 -0.71 5.86 -16.07
N LYS A 65 0.40 6.04 -15.38
CA LYS A 65 0.43 6.53 -13.99
C LYS A 65 -0.21 7.92 -13.85
N GLU A 66 0.16 8.81 -14.74
CA GLU A 66 -0.27 10.22 -14.68
C GLU A 66 -1.65 10.46 -15.36
N GLY A 67 -2.23 9.45 -16.00
CA GLY A 67 -3.57 9.52 -16.61
C GLY A 67 -3.62 10.19 -17.98
N HIS A 68 -2.51 10.23 -18.71
CA HIS A 68 -2.44 10.87 -20.02
C HIS A 68 -3.00 9.98 -21.14
N VAL A 69 -4.33 9.92 -21.25
CA VAL A 69 -5.05 9.02 -22.18
C VAL A 69 -4.55 9.18 -23.62
N LYS A 70 -4.43 10.41 -24.13
CA LYS A 70 -3.97 10.65 -25.51
C LYS A 70 -2.55 10.11 -25.74
N MET A 71 -1.67 10.30 -24.78
CA MET A 71 -0.31 9.77 -24.81
C MET A 71 -0.31 8.25 -24.82
N VAL A 72 -1.11 7.62 -23.96
CA VAL A 72 -1.26 6.15 -23.89
C VAL A 72 -1.70 5.60 -25.25
N LEU A 73 -2.76 6.16 -25.84
CA LEU A 73 -3.26 5.73 -27.14
C LEU A 73 -2.21 5.88 -28.24
N GLU A 74 -1.52 7.00 -28.29
CA GLU A 74 -0.51 7.25 -29.32
C GLU A 74 0.72 6.33 -29.18
N LEU A 75 1.15 6.05 -27.96
CA LEU A 75 2.21 5.07 -27.71
C LEU A 75 1.80 3.66 -28.15
N LEU A 76 0.56 3.24 -27.87
CA LEU A 76 0.03 1.96 -28.31
C LEU A 76 -0.06 1.87 -29.83
N HIS A 77 -0.55 2.92 -30.50
CA HIS A 77 -0.61 3.01 -31.96
C HIS A 77 0.80 3.00 -32.59
N SER A 78 1.78 3.54 -31.90
CA SER A 78 3.17 3.55 -32.34
C SER A 78 3.91 2.24 -32.05
N GLY A 79 3.24 1.23 -31.50
CA GLY A 79 3.76 -0.13 -31.32
C GLY A 79 4.56 -0.38 -30.05
N ILE A 80 4.31 0.41 -28.98
CA ILE A 80 4.88 0.10 -27.66
C ILE A 80 4.35 -1.25 -27.14
N GLU A 81 5.19 -2.00 -26.46
CA GLU A 81 4.81 -3.30 -25.89
C GLU A 81 3.79 -3.13 -24.77
N LEU A 82 2.54 -3.59 -24.99
CA LEU A 82 1.43 -3.46 -24.05
C LEU A 82 1.68 -4.18 -22.71
N GLU A 83 2.25 -5.38 -22.77
CA GLU A 83 2.49 -6.24 -21.59
C GLU A 83 3.91 -6.10 -21.03
N ALA A 84 4.66 -5.07 -21.43
CA ALA A 84 5.95 -4.79 -20.84
C ALA A 84 5.84 -4.64 -19.32
N THR A 85 6.78 -5.23 -18.60
CA THR A 85 6.77 -5.21 -17.13
C THR A 85 7.92 -4.41 -16.55
N THR A 86 7.66 -3.77 -15.43
CA THR A 86 8.70 -3.14 -14.59
C THR A 86 9.56 -4.21 -13.90
N LYS A 87 10.64 -3.80 -13.24
CA LYS A 87 11.45 -4.70 -12.40
C LYS A 87 10.67 -5.42 -11.28
N LYS A 88 9.46 -4.96 -10.95
CA LYS A 88 8.56 -5.60 -9.98
C LYS A 88 7.51 -6.48 -10.66
N GLY A 89 7.55 -6.63 -11.96
CA GLY A 89 6.58 -7.38 -12.74
C GLY A 89 5.25 -6.64 -13.00
N ASN A 90 5.19 -5.33 -12.80
CA ASN A 90 3.97 -4.55 -13.02
C ASN A 90 3.85 -4.16 -14.48
N THR A 91 2.69 -4.42 -15.10
CA THR A 91 2.31 -3.88 -16.42
C THR A 91 1.76 -2.46 -16.31
N ALA A 92 1.55 -1.80 -17.44
CA ALA A 92 0.89 -0.50 -17.48
C ALA A 92 -0.50 -0.52 -16.84
N LEU A 93 -1.25 -1.63 -16.99
CA LEU A 93 -2.55 -1.82 -16.35
C LEU A 93 -2.47 -1.88 -14.83
N HIS A 94 -1.47 -2.53 -14.26
CA HIS A 94 -1.22 -2.50 -12.81
C HIS A 94 -1.03 -1.07 -12.30
N ILE A 95 -0.20 -0.30 -13.01
CA ILE A 95 0.13 1.06 -12.63
C ILE A 95 -1.07 2.01 -12.76
N ALA A 96 -1.84 1.88 -13.86
CA ALA A 96 -3.05 2.66 -14.05
C ALA A 96 -4.12 2.33 -12.98
N ALA A 97 -4.28 1.06 -12.65
CA ALA A 97 -5.21 0.60 -11.63
C ALA A 97 -4.81 1.10 -10.22
N LEU A 98 -3.52 1.04 -9.90
CA LEU A 98 -2.98 1.58 -8.64
C LEU A 98 -3.19 3.09 -8.52
N ALA A 99 -3.05 3.81 -9.62
CA ALA A 99 -3.19 5.27 -9.66
C ALA A 99 -4.65 5.75 -9.83
N GLY A 100 -5.60 4.83 -10.02
CA GLY A 100 -7.03 5.15 -10.19
C GLY A 100 -7.37 5.82 -11.52
N GLN A 101 -6.59 5.58 -12.56
CA GLN A 101 -6.74 6.22 -13.87
C GLN A 101 -7.78 5.48 -14.73
N GLU A 102 -9.07 5.68 -14.44
CA GLU A 102 -10.20 4.95 -15.04
C GLU A 102 -10.16 4.91 -16.57
N LYS A 103 -9.96 6.07 -17.19
CA LYS A 103 -9.94 6.18 -18.65
C LYS A 103 -8.75 5.44 -19.26
N VAL A 104 -7.60 5.49 -18.63
CA VAL A 104 -6.40 4.75 -19.07
C VAL A 104 -6.62 3.25 -18.89
N VAL A 105 -7.19 2.81 -17.77
CA VAL A 105 -7.56 1.41 -17.53
C VAL A 105 -8.47 0.91 -18.64
N ALA A 106 -9.51 1.68 -18.99
CA ALA A 106 -10.44 1.33 -20.06
C ALA A 106 -9.74 1.17 -21.41
N GLU A 107 -8.87 2.10 -21.78
CA GLU A 107 -8.14 2.04 -23.05
C GLU A 107 -7.16 0.87 -23.10
N LEU A 108 -6.41 0.61 -22.03
CA LEU A 108 -5.49 -0.52 -21.97
C LEU A 108 -6.23 -1.86 -22.11
N VAL A 109 -7.36 -2.04 -21.42
CA VAL A 109 -8.20 -3.25 -21.52
C VAL A 109 -8.81 -3.39 -22.91
N ASN A 110 -9.33 -2.30 -23.50
CA ASN A 110 -9.86 -2.29 -24.87
C ASN A 110 -8.78 -2.66 -25.91
N TYR A 111 -7.53 -2.32 -25.61
CA TYR A 111 -6.38 -2.68 -26.45
C TYR A 111 -5.91 -4.13 -26.26
N GLY A 112 -6.51 -4.85 -25.31
CA GLY A 112 -6.26 -6.27 -25.06
C GLY A 112 -5.32 -6.56 -23.90
N ALA A 113 -5.10 -5.60 -22.98
CA ALA A 113 -4.31 -5.85 -21.77
C ALA A 113 -4.88 -6.99 -20.93
N ASN A 114 -4.02 -7.84 -20.41
CA ASN A 114 -4.41 -8.95 -19.55
C ASN A 114 -4.88 -8.44 -18.18
N VAL A 115 -6.20 -8.43 -17.97
CA VAL A 115 -6.83 -7.99 -16.72
C VAL A 115 -6.45 -8.83 -15.49
N ASN A 116 -5.95 -10.06 -15.73
CA ASN A 116 -5.53 -11.01 -14.70
C ASN A 116 -4.00 -11.17 -14.61
N ALA A 117 -3.23 -10.28 -15.21
CA ALA A 117 -1.79 -10.29 -15.06
C ALA A 117 -1.40 -10.19 -13.57
N GLN A 118 -0.38 -10.94 -13.17
CA GLN A 118 0.14 -10.89 -11.81
C GLN A 118 1.59 -10.39 -11.82
N SER A 119 1.90 -9.45 -10.91
CA SER A 119 3.26 -8.99 -10.66
C SER A 119 4.12 -10.09 -10.02
N HIS A 120 5.41 -9.85 -9.80
CA HIS A 120 6.32 -10.83 -9.18
C HIS A 120 5.86 -11.28 -7.78
N LYS A 121 5.09 -10.46 -7.05
CA LYS A 121 4.49 -10.81 -5.76
C LYS A 121 3.01 -11.23 -5.85
N GLY A 122 2.54 -11.54 -7.05
CA GLY A 122 1.18 -11.99 -7.28
C GLY A 122 0.11 -10.90 -7.25
N PHE A 123 0.46 -9.63 -7.19
CA PHE A 123 -0.53 -8.53 -7.24
C PHE A 123 -1.19 -8.47 -8.62
N SER A 124 -2.52 -8.45 -8.66
CA SER A 124 -3.29 -8.21 -9.88
C SER A 124 -3.70 -6.72 -9.98
N PRO A 125 -4.08 -6.22 -11.19
CA PRO A 125 -4.64 -4.88 -11.31
C PRO A 125 -5.85 -4.64 -10.41
N LEU A 126 -6.73 -5.66 -10.30
CA LEU A 126 -7.90 -5.61 -9.43
C LEU A 126 -7.49 -5.48 -7.95
N TYR A 127 -6.47 -6.22 -7.51
CA TYR A 127 -5.95 -6.11 -6.15
C TYR A 127 -5.45 -4.68 -5.86
N MET A 128 -4.67 -4.11 -6.78
CA MET A 128 -4.11 -2.77 -6.61
C MET A 128 -5.20 -1.68 -6.57
N ALA A 129 -6.21 -1.78 -7.43
CA ALA A 129 -7.36 -0.86 -7.40
C ALA A 129 -8.16 -0.99 -6.11
N ALA A 130 -8.37 -2.22 -5.63
CA ALA A 130 -9.07 -2.48 -4.37
C ALA A 130 -8.29 -1.97 -3.15
N GLN A 131 -6.97 -2.08 -3.17
CA GLN A 131 -6.08 -1.57 -2.12
C GLN A 131 -6.17 -0.04 -1.97
N GLU A 132 -6.27 0.68 -3.07
CA GLU A 132 -6.27 2.16 -3.12
C GLU A 132 -7.68 2.78 -3.17
N ASN A 133 -8.73 1.97 -3.00
CA ASN A 133 -10.15 2.42 -2.99
C ASN A 133 -10.64 3.01 -4.32
N HIS A 134 -10.13 2.56 -5.44
CA HIS A 134 -10.55 3.04 -6.76
C HIS A 134 -11.78 2.28 -7.25
N LEU A 135 -12.96 2.65 -6.74
CA LEU A 135 -14.23 1.95 -6.94
C LEU A 135 -14.60 1.74 -8.42
N GLU A 136 -14.49 2.78 -9.24
CA GLU A 136 -14.86 2.70 -10.66
C GLU A 136 -13.89 1.81 -11.45
N VAL A 137 -12.60 1.85 -11.11
CA VAL A 137 -11.60 0.94 -11.69
C VAL A 137 -11.89 -0.50 -11.29
N VAL A 138 -12.20 -0.76 -10.02
CA VAL A 138 -12.60 -2.10 -9.53
C VAL A 138 -13.81 -2.61 -10.30
N LYS A 139 -14.86 -1.78 -10.44
CA LYS A 139 -16.07 -2.12 -11.18
C LYS A 139 -15.77 -2.45 -12.65
N PHE A 140 -15.02 -1.60 -13.32
CA PHE A 140 -14.65 -1.78 -14.71
C PHE A 140 -13.84 -3.08 -14.92
N LEU A 141 -12.85 -3.34 -14.10
CA LEU A 141 -12.04 -4.55 -14.19
C LEU A 141 -12.88 -5.81 -13.98
N LEU A 142 -13.80 -5.81 -13.01
CA LEU A 142 -14.72 -6.93 -12.77
C LEU A 142 -15.63 -7.17 -13.98
N GLU A 143 -16.20 -6.12 -14.59
CA GLU A 143 -17.05 -6.18 -15.78
C GLU A 143 -16.28 -6.74 -16.99
N ASN A 144 -14.97 -6.57 -17.03
CA ASN A 144 -14.09 -7.06 -18.08
C ASN A 144 -13.34 -8.37 -17.71
N GLY A 145 -13.86 -9.13 -16.76
CA GLY A 145 -13.41 -10.50 -16.48
C GLY A 145 -12.23 -10.61 -15.50
N ALA A 146 -11.96 -9.58 -14.70
CA ALA A 146 -10.98 -9.70 -13.63
C ALA A 146 -11.42 -10.74 -12.59
N ASN A 147 -10.50 -11.66 -12.26
CA ASN A 147 -10.74 -12.71 -11.29
C ASN A 147 -10.47 -12.19 -9.87
N GLN A 148 -11.57 -11.95 -9.12
CA GLN A 148 -11.50 -11.47 -7.75
C GLN A 148 -10.95 -12.49 -6.72
N SER A 149 -10.74 -13.74 -7.15
CA SER A 149 -10.21 -14.81 -6.28
C SER A 149 -8.69 -15.02 -6.44
N LEU A 150 -8.02 -14.25 -7.32
CA LEU A 150 -6.57 -14.34 -7.48
C LEU A 150 -5.87 -13.86 -6.20
N PRO A 151 -5.10 -14.74 -5.51
CA PRO A 151 -4.35 -14.36 -4.34
C PRO A 151 -2.98 -13.79 -4.71
N THR A 152 -2.41 -12.97 -3.84
CA THR A 152 -0.99 -12.64 -3.84
C THR A 152 -0.15 -13.82 -3.38
N GLU A 153 1.19 -13.73 -3.45
CA GLU A 153 2.10 -14.74 -2.88
C GLU A 153 1.80 -15.01 -1.39
N ASP A 154 1.39 -13.98 -0.64
CA ASP A 154 1.02 -14.09 0.78
C ASP A 154 -0.44 -14.56 0.98
N GLY A 155 -1.16 -14.91 -0.08
CA GLY A 155 -2.52 -15.42 -0.04
C GLY A 155 -3.63 -14.37 0.09
N PHE A 156 -3.31 -13.07 -0.03
CA PHE A 156 -4.32 -12.00 0.06
C PHE A 156 -5.10 -11.84 -1.26
N THR A 157 -6.42 -11.79 -1.15
CA THR A 157 -7.31 -11.49 -2.28
C THR A 157 -7.66 -9.99 -2.34
N PRO A 158 -8.21 -9.48 -3.48
CA PRO A 158 -8.74 -8.12 -3.55
C PRO A 158 -9.76 -7.78 -2.46
N LEU A 159 -10.63 -8.74 -2.10
CA LEU A 159 -11.58 -8.55 -0.99
C LEU A 159 -10.85 -8.45 0.37
N ALA A 160 -9.85 -9.28 0.60
CA ALA A 160 -9.09 -9.25 1.84
C ALA A 160 -8.38 -7.91 2.05
N VAL A 161 -7.73 -7.36 1.00
CA VAL A 161 -7.06 -6.07 1.11
C VAL A 161 -8.05 -4.91 1.25
N ALA A 162 -9.18 -4.95 0.55
CA ALA A 162 -10.24 -3.94 0.70
C ALA A 162 -10.82 -3.95 2.12
N LEU A 163 -11.06 -5.12 2.69
CA LEU A 163 -11.43 -5.29 4.10
C LEU A 163 -10.34 -4.76 5.03
N GLN A 164 -9.10 -5.12 4.78
CA GLN A 164 -7.94 -4.69 5.56
C GLN A 164 -7.73 -3.17 5.53
N GLN A 165 -8.07 -2.49 4.45
CA GLN A 165 -7.96 -1.05 4.29
C GLN A 165 -9.23 -0.26 4.65
N GLY A 166 -10.38 -0.89 4.93
CA GLY A 166 -11.65 -0.25 5.29
C GLY A 166 -12.38 0.38 4.11
N HIS A 167 -12.19 -0.14 2.91
CA HIS A 167 -12.80 0.39 1.70
C HIS A 167 -14.20 -0.18 1.48
N GLU A 168 -15.20 0.34 2.22
CA GLU A 168 -16.55 -0.21 2.32
C GLU A 168 -17.25 -0.39 0.98
N ASN A 169 -17.17 0.61 0.12
CA ASN A 169 -17.83 0.56 -1.19
C ASN A 169 -17.19 -0.50 -2.10
N VAL A 170 -15.86 -0.63 -2.06
CA VAL A 170 -15.14 -1.67 -2.79
C VAL A 170 -15.48 -3.05 -2.24
N VAL A 171 -15.54 -3.21 -0.92
CA VAL A 171 -15.95 -4.46 -0.27
C VAL A 171 -17.38 -4.84 -0.69
N ALA A 172 -18.32 -3.89 -0.62
CA ALA A 172 -19.70 -4.12 -1.04
C ALA A 172 -19.78 -4.52 -2.51
N LEU A 173 -19.01 -3.88 -3.38
CA LEU A 173 -18.96 -4.19 -4.79
C LEU A 173 -18.41 -5.61 -5.04
N LEU A 174 -17.27 -5.97 -4.44
CA LEU A 174 -16.66 -7.29 -4.60
C LEU A 174 -17.56 -8.41 -4.08
N ILE A 175 -18.21 -8.22 -2.93
CA ILE A 175 -19.19 -9.18 -2.41
C ILE A 175 -20.37 -9.31 -3.36
N ASN A 176 -20.94 -8.20 -3.84
CA ASN A 176 -22.10 -8.20 -4.72
C ASN A 176 -21.80 -8.75 -6.11
N TYR A 177 -20.63 -8.47 -6.66
CA TYR A 177 -20.24 -8.94 -7.99
C TYR A 177 -20.10 -10.46 -8.01
N GLY A 178 -19.55 -11.06 -6.95
CA GLY A 178 -19.49 -12.52 -6.79
C GLY A 178 -20.87 -13.19 -6.81
N THR A 179 -21.96 -12.45 -6.59
CA THR A 179 -23.33 -12.99 -6.63
C THR A 179 -23.99 -12.94 -8.01
N LYS A 180 -23.49 -12.12 -8.92
CA LYS A 180 -24.04 -11.97 -10.28
C LYS A 180 -23.53 -12.99 -11.28
N GLY A 181 -22.35 -13.57 -11.06
CA GLY A 181 -21.76 -14.61 -11.90
C GLY A 181 -21.75 -15.96 -11.21
N LYS A 182 -22.46 -16.96 -11.67
CA LYS A 182 -22.50 -18.42 -11.35
C LYS A 182 -22.11 -18.92 -9.94
N VAL A 183 -21.72 -18.03 -9.00
CA VAL A 183 -21.37 -18.32 -7.61
C VAL A 183 -22.10 -17.35 -6.71
N ARG A 184 -23.26 -17.76 -6.28
CA ARG A 184 -24.01 -17.07 -5.22
C ARG A 184 -23.17 -17.05 -3.94
N LEU A 185 -23.06 -15.88 -3.27
CA LEU A 185 -22.82 -15.89 -1.84
C LEU A 185 -23.88 -16.81 -1.23
N PRO A 186 -23.51 -17.71 -0.32
CA PRO A 186 -24.50 -18.50 0.40
C PRO A 186 -25.59 -17.57 0.97
N ALA A 187 -26.84 -18.01 0.91
CA ALA A 187 -27.97 -17.18 1.34
C ALA A 187 -27.80 -16.61 2.74
N LEU A 188 -27.10 -17.34 3.64
CA LEU A 188 -26.82 -16.89 4.98
C LEU A 188 -25.86 -15.67 5.05
N HIS A 189 -24.92 -15.54 4.10
CA HIS A 189 -24.08 -14.34 4.00
C HIS A 189 -24.89 -13.11 3.57
N ILE A 190 -25.86 -13.31 2.68
CA ILE A 190 -26.77 -12.23 2.23
C ILE A 190 -27.65 -11.78 3.42
N ALA A 191 -28.18 -12.72 4.18
CA ALA A 191 -28.94 -12.41 5.38
C ALA A 191 -28.10 -11.67 6.40
N ALA A 192 -26.84 -12.09 6.62
CA ALA A 192 -25.90 -11.42 7.51
C ALA A 192 -25.57 -9.99 7.08
N ARG A 193 -25.45 -9.77 5.78
CA ARG A 193 -25.21 -8.43 5.22
C ARG A 193 -26.38 -7.47 5.42
N ASN A 194 -27.60 -8.00 5.35
CA ASN A 194 -28.82 -7.20 5.37
C ASN A 194 -29.45 -7.10 6.77
N ASP A 195 -28.79 -7.63 7.80
CA ASP A 195 -29.32 -7.82 9.16
C ASP A 195 -30.67 -8.55 9.22
N ASP A 196 -30.92 -9.44 8.25
CA ASP A 196 -32.15 -10.19 8.14
C ASP A 196 -32.11 -11.45 9.02
N THR A 197 -32.48 -11.25 10.28
CA THR A 197 -32.51 -12.31 11.30
C THR A 197 -33.56 -13.39 10.99
N ARG A 198 -34.66 -13.02 10.35
CA ARG A 198 -35.73 -13.98 10.00
C ARG A 198 -35.26 -14.96 8.96
N THR A 199 -34.71 -14.46 7.86
CA THR A 199 -34.14 -15.30 6.82
C THR A 199 -32.96 -16.14 7.35
N ALA A 200 -32.07 -15.54 8.17
CA ALA A 200 -30.96 -16.25 8.78
C ALA A 200 -31.46 -17.38 9.70
N ALA A 201 -32.48 -17.16 10.51
CA ALA A 201 -33.06 -18.16 11.38
C ALA A 201 -33.66 -19.34 10.60
N VAL A 202 -34.39 -19.08 9.52
CA VAL A 202 -34.96 -20.12 8.66
C VAL A 202 -33.87 -20.93 7.96
N LEU A 203 -32.84 -20.27 7.44
CA LEU A 203 -31.72 -20.95 6.79
C LEU A 203 -30.97 -21.87 7.77
N LEU A 204 -30.76 -21.43 9.03
CA LEU A 204 -30.12 -22.21 10.07
C LEU A 204 -30.98 -23.34 10.65
N GLN A 205 -32.29 -23.31 10.42
CA GLN A 205 -33.18 -24.47 10.72
C GLN A 205 -33.01 -25.57 9.67
N ASN A 206 -32.80 -25.20 8.40
CA ASN A 206 -32.67 -26.17 7.31
C ASN A 206 -31.25 -26.72 7.19
N ASP A 207 -30.25 -25.88 7.41
CA ASP A 207 -28.82 -26.26 7.51
C ASP A 207 -28.22 -25.59 8.75
N PRO A 208 -27.94 -26.37 9.81
CA PRO A 208 -27.51 -25.83 11.10
C PRO A 208 -26.07 -25.29 11.11
N ASN A 209 -25.34 -25.30 9.98
CA ASN A 209 -23.97 -24.79 9.90
C ASN A 209 -23.94 -23.26 9.82
N PRO A 210 -23.58 -22.51 10.90
CA PRO A 210 -23.48 -21.06 10.87
C PRO A 210 -22.19 -20.57 10.22
N ASP A 211 -21.19 -21.44 10.01
CA ASP A 211 -19.86 -21.12 9.54
C ASP A 211 -19.66 -21.47 8.05
N VAL A 212 -20.73 -21.41 7.27
CA VAL A 212 -20.68 -21.58 5.82
C VAL A 212 -19.67 -20.61 5.23
N LEU A 213 -18.77 -21.11 4.39
CA LEU A 213 -17.73 -20.27 3.77
C LEU A 213 -18.20 -19.65 2.46
N SER A 214 -17.91 -18.36 2.31
CA SER A 214 -17.90 -17.73 0.99
C SER A 214 -16.75 -18.30 0.14
N LYS A 215 -16.73 -18.04 -1.16
CA LYS A 215 -15.58 -18.40 -2.00
C LYS A 215 -14.26 -17.77 -1.54
N THR A 216 -14.33 -16.66 -0.88
CA THR A 216 -13.17 -15.95 -0.31
C THR A 216 -12.81 -16.41 1.11
N GLY A 217 -13.50 -17.43 1.63
CA GLY A 217 -13.22 -18.04 2.92
C GLY A 217 -13.80 -17.30 4.13
N PHE A 218 -14.69 -16.31 3.95
CA PHE A 218 -15.34 -15.60 5.03
C PHE A 218 -16.63 -16.28 5.47
N THR A 219 -16.91 -16.27 6.78
CA THR A 219 -18.16 -16.74 7.37
C THR A 219 -19.23 -15.62 7.39
N PRO A 220 -20.52 -15.96 7.60
CA PRO A 220 -21.56 -14.95 7.82
C PRO A 220 -21.25 -13.99 8.97
N LEU A 221 -20.56 -14.46 10.02
CA LEU A 221 -20.17 -13.63 11.17
C LEU A 221 -19.16 -12.54 10.76
N HIS A 222 -18.21 -12.84 9.86
CA HIS A 222 -17.32 -11.82 9.31
C HIS A 222 -18.12 -10.72 8.58
N ILE A 223 -19.11 -11.12 7.80
CA ILE A 223 -19.98 -10.17 7.07
C ILE A 223 -20.79 -9.33 8.05
N ALA A 224 -21.39 -9.95 9.07
CA ALA A 224 -22.13 -9.22 10.10
C ALA A 224 -21.25 -8.22 10.85
N ALA A 225 -20.02 -8.62 11.20
CA ALA A 225 -19.04 -7.71 11.84
C ALA A 225 -18.64 -6.55 10.94
N HIS A 226 -18.51 -6.79 9.62
CA HIS A 226 -18.16 -5.74 8.65
C HIS A 226 -19.28 -4.70 8.46
N TYR A 227 -20.53 -5.17 8.41
CA TYR A 227 -21.70 -4.30 8.23
C TYR A 227 -22.31 -3.80 9.54
N GLU A 228 -21.71 -4.14 10.68
CA GLU A 228 -22.15 -3.74 12.02
C GLU A 228 -23.53 -4.28 12.41
N ASN A 229 -23.93 -5.39 11.82
CA ASN A 229 -25.23 -6.03 11.95
C ASN A 229 -25.31 -6.88 13.23
N MET A 230 -25.64 -6.23 14.33
CA MET A 230 -25.66 -6.82 15.67
C MET A 230 -26.66 -7.95 15.83
N SER A 231 -27.84 -7.80 15.24
CA SER A 231 -28.94 -8.76 15.44
C SER A 231 -28.61 -10.12 14.82
N VAL A 232 -28.08 -10.13 13.58
CA VAL A 232 -27.65 -11.37 12.93
C VAL A 232 -26.39 -11.92 13.57
N ALA A 233 -25.42 -11.07 13.95
CA ALA A 233 -24.22 -11.54 14.65
C ALA A 233 -24.58 -12.29 15.95
N GLN A 234 -25.49 -11.74 16.73
CA GLN A 234 -25.98 -12.38 17.96
C GLN A 234 -26.71 -13.71 17.68
N LEU A 235 -27.54 -13.74 16.62
CA LEU A 235 -28.19 -14.99 16.20
C LEU A 235 -27.17 -16.05 15.78
N LEU A 236 -26.18 -15.68 14.95
CA LEU A 236 -25.13 -16.61 14.50
C LEU A 236 -24.34 -17.19 15.67
N LEU A 237 -23.93 -16.34 16.61
CA LEU A 237 -23.20 -16.76 17.82
C LEU A 237 -24.07 -17.64 18.72
N ASN A 238 -25.38 -17.35 18.88
CA ASN A 238 -26.32 -18.19 19.60
C ASN A 238 -26.56 -19.56 18.94
N ARG A 239 -26.29 -19.66 17.64
CA ARG A 239 -26.37 -20.91 16.87
C ARG A 239 -25.01 -21.60 16.73
N GLY A 240 -24.01 -21.22 17.54
CA GLY A 240 -22.72 -21.86 17.63
C GLY A 240 -21.70 -21.44 16.56
N ALA A 241 -21.86 -20.27 15.95
CA ALA A 241 -20.84 -19.73 15.04
C ALA A 241 -19.49 -19.62 15.76
N ASN A 242 -18.42 -20.06 15.07
CA ASN A 242 -17.08 -19.97 15.61
C ASN A 242 -16.61 -18.51 15.60
N VAL A 243 -16.57 -17.88 16.78
CA VAL A 243 -16.15 -16.50 16.97
C VAL A 243 -14.70 -16.26 16.53
N ASN A 244 -13.87 -17.32 16.57
CA ASN A 244 -12.45 -17.28 16.22
C ASN A 244 -12.16 -17.88 14.86
N PHE A 245 -13.16 -17.99 13.98
CA PHE A 245 -12.92 -18.50 12.64
C PHE A 245 -11.89 -17.66 11.92
N THR A 246 -10.82 -18.30 11.47
CA THR A 246 -9.68 -17.62 10.84
C THR A 246 -9.54 -18.07 9.39
N PRO A 247 -9.87 -17.22 8.40
CA PRO A 247 -9.58 -17.47 6.99
C PRO A 247 -8.07 -17.54 6.74
N LYS A 248 -7.67 -17.91 5.51
CA LYS A 248 -6.24 -17.99 5.12
C LYS A 248 -5.44 -16.70 5.35
N ASN A 249 -6.12 -15.56 5.38
CA ASN A 249 -5.51 -14.25 5.62
C ASN A 249 -5.41 -13.85 7.10
N GLY A 250 -5.79 -14.72 8.04
CA GLY A 250 -5.68 -14.45 9.46
C GLY A 250 -6.69 -13.44 10.05
N ILE A 251 -7.67 -12.95 9.26
CA ILE A 251 -8.59 -11.90 9.70
C ILE A 251 -9.83 -12.52 10.36
N THR A 252 -9.96 -12.40 11.68
CA THR A 252 -11.14 -12.84 12.44
C THR A 252 -12.26 -11.80 12.43
N PRO A 253 -13.50 -12.17 12.83
CA PRO A 253 -14.57 -11.18 13.03
C PRO A 253 -14.18 -10.04 13.98
N LEU A 254 -13.40 -10.31 15.04
CA LEU A 254 -12.92 -9.30 15.98
C LEU A 254 -11.95 -8.31 15.33
N HIS A 255 -11.08 -8.75 14.42
CA HIS A 255 -10.24 -7.86 13.63
C HIS A 255 -11.08 -6.86 12.82
N ILE A 256 -12.13 -7.35 12.16
CA ILE A 256 -13.03 -6.52 11.36
C ILE A 256 -13.77 -5.51 12.25
N ALA A 257 -14.38 -5.97 13.35
CA ALA A 257 -15.10 -5.11 14.28
C ALA A 257 -14.20 -4.01 14.89
N SER A 258 -12.98 -4.39 15.30
CA SER A 258 -11.98 -3.46 15.85
C SER A 258 -11.54 -2.41 14.86
N ARG A 259 -11.37 -2.81 13.61
CA ARG A 259 -11.02 -1.93 12.52
C ARG A 259 -12.15 -0.95 12.16
N ARG A 260 -13.39 -1.42 12.23
CA ARG A 260 -14.59 -0.59 12.00
C ARG A 260 -14.88 0.38 13.14
N GLY A 261 -14.32 0.13 14.32
CA GLY A 261 -14.58 0.95 15.51
C GLY A 261 -15.91 0.65 16.18
N ASN A 262 -16.56 -0.47 15.83
CA ASN A 262 -17.85 -0.83 16.43
C ASN A 262 -17.67 -1.45 17.82
N MET A 263 -17.80 -0.61 18.85
CA MET A 263 -17.65 -0.99 20.25
C MET A 263 -18.61 -2.11 20.68
N MET A 264 -19.84 -2.07 20.20
CA MET A 264 -20.87 -3.06 20.57
C MET A 264 -20.55 -4.43 20.00
N MET A 265 -20.12 -4.47 18.72
CA MET A 265 -19.68 -5.71 18.08
C MET A 265 -18.41 -6.26 18.75
N VAL A 266 -17.45 -5.40 19.05
CA VAL A 266 -16.22 -5.79 19.76
C VAL A 266 -16.57 -6.43 21.13
N ARG A 267 -17.42 -5.78 21.92
CA ARG A 267 -17.87 -6.34 23.21
C ARG A 267 -18.60 -7.67 23.05
N LEU A 268 -19.54 -7.76 22.10
CA LEU A 268 -20.25 -8.99 21.82
C LEU A 268 -19.29 -10.15 21.49
N LEU A 269 -18.31 -9.91 20.62
CA LEU A 269 -17.35 -10.95 20.23
C LEU A 269 -16.44 -11.35 21.39
N LEU A 270 -15.96 -10.38 22.19
CA LEU A 270 -15.16 -10.66 23.39
C LEU A 270 -15.94 -11.44 24.44
N ASP A 271 -17.20 -11.09 24.70
CA ASP A 271 -18.09 -11.81 25.61
C ASP A 271 -18.35 -13.28 25.18
N ARG A 272 -18.18 -13.55 23.89
CA ARG A 272 -18.29 -14.89 23.30
C ARG A 272 -16.95 -15.60 23.12
N GLY A 273 -15.87 -15.10 23.72
CA GLY A 273 -14.56 -15.73 23.74
C GLY A 273 -13.69 -15.48 22.52
N ALA A 274 -13.86 -14.33 21.85
CA ALA A 274 -12.96 -13.95 20.77
C ALA A 274 -11.53 -13.81 21.29
N GLN A 275 -10.56 -14.39 20.56
CA GLN A 275 -9.13 -14.28 20.84
C GLN A 275 -8.59 -12.92 20.45
N ILE A 276 -7.62 -12.41 21.22
CA ILE A 276 -7.07 -11.06 21.12
C ILE A 276 -5.56 -11.02 20.86
N ASP A 277 -4.92 -12.17 20.70
CA ASP A 277 -3.46 -12.36 20.76
C ASP A 277 -2.83 -12.92 19.46
N ASP A 278 -3.45 -12.70 18.30
CA ASP A 278 -2.89 -13.08 17.01
C ASP A 278 -1.66 -12.21 16.61
N GLU A 279 -0.88 -12.61 15.59
CA GLU A 279 0.27 -11.83 15.08
C GLU A 279 -0.12 -10.39 14.67
N LEU A 280 -1.19 -10.23 13.88
CA LEU A 280 -1.84 -8.94 13.65
C LEU A 280 -3.05 -8.87 14.57
N THR A 281 -2.89 -8.29 15.75
CA THR A 281 -3.96 -8.29 16.75
C THR A 281 -5.10 -7.34 16.40
N PRO A 282 -6.32 -7.55 16.94
CA PRO A 282 -7.39 -6.56 16.88
C PRO A 282 -6.98 -5.17 17.38
N LEU A 283 -6.05 -5.11 18.35
CA LEU A 283 -5.50 -3.85 18.87
C LEU A 283 -4.70 -3.10 17.82
N HIS A 284 -3.90 -3.78 16.99
CA HIS A 284 -3.23 -3.16 15.84
C HIS A 284 -4.24 -2.52 14.87
N CYS A 285 -5.34 -3.24 14.60
CA CYS A 285 -6.39 -2.76 13.71
C CYS A 285 -7.08 -1.51 14.26
N ALA A 286 -7.45 -1.50 15.54
CA ALA A 286 -8.05 -0.36 16.21
C ALA A 286 -7.11 0.85 16.25
N ALA A 287 -5.84 0.64 16.59
CA ALA A 287 -4.83 1.68 16.69
C ALA A 287 -4.55 2.35 15.34
N ARG A 288 -4.44 1.56 14.27
CA ARG A 288 -4.21 2.06 12.91
C ARG A 288 -5.37 2.92 12.39
N ASN A 289 -6.59 2.61 12.81
CA ASN A 289 -7.81 3.27 12.31
C ASN A 289 -8.36 4.34 13.27
N GLY A 290 -7.70 4.63 14.37
CA GLY A 290 -8.05 5.76 15.24
C GLY A 290 -9.17 5.49 16.24
N HIS A 291 -9.47 4.23 16.55
CA HIS A 291 -10.61 3.85 17.38
C HIS A 291 -10.25 3.75 18.87
N VAL A 292 -10.10 4.91 19.52
CA VAL A 292 -9.66 5.05 20.93
C VAL A 292 -10.51 4.20 21.89
N ARG A 293 -11.82 4.21 21.75
CA ARG A 293 -12.72 3.44 22.62
C ARG A 293 -12.60 1.93 22.45
N VAL A 294 -12.34 1.48 21.22
CA VAL A 294 -12.07 0.06 20.96
C VAL A 294 -10.74 -0.35 21.57
N ILE A 295 -9.71 0.52 21.47
CA ILE A 295 -8.42 0.30 22.14
C ILE A 295 -8.63 0.09 23.65
N GLU A 296 -9.41 0.97 24.29
CA GLU A 296 -9.73 0.87 25.72
C GLU A 296 -10.37 -0.48 26.06
N ILE A 297 -11.43 -0.86 25.33
CA ILE A 297 -12.12 -2.13 25.53
C ILE A 297 -11.19 -3.34 25.38
N LEU A 298 -10.36 -3.34 24.32
CA LEU A 298 -9.41 -4.43 24.08
C LEU A 298 -8.37 -4.53 25.19
N LEU A 299 -7.81 -3.40 25.65
CA LEU A 299 -6.83 -3.38 26.73
C LEU A 299 -7.43 -3.80 28.08
N GLU A 300 -8.67 -3.41 28.38
CA GLU A 300 -9.43 -3.88 29.55
C GLU A 300 -9.64 -5.41 29.55
N HIS A 301 -9.70 -6.02 28.37
CA HIS A 301 -9.79 -7.47 28.18
C HIS A 301 -8.42 -8.16 28.04
N GLY A 302 -7.33 -7.46 28.34
CA GLY A 302 -6.00 -8.02 28.36
C GLY A 302 -5.30 -8.12 26.99
N ALA A 303 -5.70 -7.32 26.01
CA ALA A 303 -5.01 -7.28 24.71
C ALA A 303 -3.52 -6.97 24.91
N PRO A 304 -2.61 -7.70 24.21
CA PRO A 304 -1.18 -7.51 24.38
C PRO A 304 -0.74 -6.20 23.73
N ILE A 305 -0.46 -5.20 24.57
CA ILE A 305 -0.13 -3.82 24.12
C ILE A 305 1.17 -3.74 23.32
N GLN A 306 2.09 -4.68 23.52
CA GLN A 306 3.38 -4.78 22.84
C GLN A 306 3.42 -5.88 21.78
N ALA A 307 2.27 -6.42 21.37
CA ALA A 307 2.22 -7.41 20.30
C ALA A 307 2.89 -6.89 19.02
N LYS A 308 3.60 -7.76 18.33
CA LYS A 308 4.38 -7.44 17.13
C LYS A 308 3.79 -8.11 15.90
N THR A 309 3.61 -7.36 14.83
CA THR A 309 3.37 -7.94 13.50
C THR A 309 4.63 -8.62 12.97
N LYS A 310 4.52 -9.33 11.86
CA LYS A 310 5.68 -9.95 11.15
C LYS A 310 6.86 -9.01 10.92
N ASN A 311 6.59 -7.73 10.74
CA ASN A 311 7.60 -6.69 10.55
C ASN A 311 8.02 -6.01 11.87
N GLY A 312 7.57 -6.52 13.00
CA GLY A 312 7.89 -5.98 14.32
C GLY A 312 7.12 -4.71 14.69
N LEU A 313 6.05 -4.35 13.97
CA LEU A 313 5.21 -3.20 14.31
C LEU A 313 4.33 -3.52 15.53
N SER A 314 4.34 -2.66 16.53
CA SER A 314 3.40 -2.70 17.66
C SER A 314 2.21 -1.76 17.43
N PRO A 315 1.15 -1.83 18.27
CA PRO A 315 -0.01 -0.94 18.14
C PRO A 315 0.34 0.54 18.13
N ILE A 316 1.35 0.97 18.91
CA ILE A 316 1.77 2.38 18.93
C ILE A 316 2.42 2.82 17.60
N HIS A 317 3.15 1.94 16.91
CA HIS A 317 3.64 2.21 15.56
C HIS A 317 2.48 2.40 14.57
N MET A 318 1.45 1.56 14.68
CA MET A 318 0.25 1.63 13.84
C MET A 318 -0.53 2.94 14.06
N ALA A 319 -0.69 3.36 15.31
CA ALA A 319 -1.32 4.63 15.66
C ALA A 319 -0.52 5.83 15.13
N ALA A 320 0.81 5.77 15.23
CA ALA A 320 1.70 6.81 14.68
C ALA A 320 1.64 6.88 13.16
N GLN A 321 1.55 5.74 12.48
CA GLN A 321 1.38 5.66 11.04
C GLN A 321 0.04 6.25 10.57
N GLY A 322 -1.03 6.04 11.33
CA GLY A 322 -2.37 6.55 11.03
C GLY A 322 -2.60 8.02 11.43
N ASP A 323 -1.62 8.70 12.03
CA ASP A 323 -1.74 10.06 12.61
C ASP A 323 -2.78 10.18 13.74
N HIS A 324 -3.02 9.10 14.48
CA HIS A 324 -4.05 9.02 15.52
C HIS A 324 -3.45 9.36 16.89
N MET A 325 -3.33 10.66 17.19
CA MET A 325 -2.68 11.17 18.40
C MET A 325 -3.37 10.71 19.69
N ASP A 326 -4.70 10.62 19.69
CA ASP A 326 -5.46 10.18 20.88
C ASP A 326 -5.25 8.69 21.15
N CYS A 327 -5.08 7.87 20.10
CA CYS A 327 -4.72 6.48 20.25
C CYS A 327 -3.31 6.31 20.85
N VAL A 328 -2.35 7.12 20.41
CA VAL A 328 -1.00 7.13 20.99
C VAL A 328 -1.06 7.53 22.46
N ARG A 329 -1.81 8.58 22.80
CA ARG A 329 -1.97 9.00 24.21
C ARG A 329 -2.57 7.91 25.06
N GLN A 330 -3.62 7.25 24.56
CA GLN A 330 -4.28 6.14 25.25
C GLN A 330 -3.33 4.95 25.45
N LEU A 331 -2.61 4.53 24.41
CA LEU A 331 -1.63 3.44 24.50
C LEU A 331 -0.54 3.76 25.52
N LEU A 332 -0.03 5.01 25.54
CA LEU A 332 0.97 5.42 26.53
C LEU A 332 0.42 5.44 27.97
N GLN A 333 -0.87 5.76 28.17
CA GLN A 333 -1.53 5.64 29.48
C GLN A 333 -1.58 4.20 30.00
N TYR A 334 -1.65 3.23 29.10
CA TYR A 334 -1.58 1.79 29.40
C TYR A 334 -0.16 1.23 29.33
N ASN A 335 0.85 2.10 29.44
CA ASN A 335 2.27 1.75 29.49
C ASN A 335 2.85 1.13 28.20
N ALA A 336 2.35 1.51 27.04
CA ALA A 336 3.04 1.21 25.78
C ALA A 336 4.44 1.84 25.79
N GLU A 337 5.44 1.14 25.27
CA GLU A 337 6.80 1.68 25.14
C GLU A 337 6.86 2.70 24.02
N ILE A 338 7.18 3.96 24.37
CA ILE A 338 7.22 5.07 23.43
C ILE A 338 8.30 4.92 22.36
N ASP A 339 9.41 4.31 22.71
CA ASP A 339 10.56 4.03 21.81
C ASP A 339 10.63 2.55 21.42
N ASP A 340 9.49 1.86 21.42
CA ASP A 340 9.43 0.48 20.93
C ASP A 340 9.94 0.37 19.49
N ILE A 341 10.60 -0.74 19.16
CA ILE A 341 11.30 -0.90 17.89
C ILE A 341 10.71 -2.02 17.02
N THR A 342 10.68 -1.79 15.72
CA THR A 342 10.43 -2.81 14.69
C THR A 342 11.66 -3.69 14.47
N LEU A 343 11.55 -4.68 13.57
CA LEU A 343 12.71 -5.49 13.17
C LEU A 343 13.87 -4.66 12.61
N ASP A 344 13.55 -3.54 11.94
CA ASP A 344 14.55 -2.59 11.42
C ASP A 344 14.93 -1.52 12.45
N HIS A 345 14.60 -1.73 13.72
CA HIS A 345 14.83 -0.79 14.83
C HIS A 345 14.15 0.58 14.65
N LEU A 346 13.04 0.64 13.91
CA LEU A 346 12.26 1.87 13.76
C LEU A 346 11.37 2.10 14.98
N THR A 347 11.47 3.29 15.57
CA THR A 347 10.57 3.73 16.64
C THR A 347 9.28 4.36 16.07
N PRO A 348 8.23 4.58 16.87
CA PRO A 348 7.05 5.35 16.44
C PRO A 348 7.41 6.76 15.92
N LEU A 349 8.46 7.38 16.46
CA LEU A 349 8.96 8.68 15.98
C LEU A 349 9.57 8.59 14.57
N HIS A 350 10.28 7.51 14.24
CA HIS A 350 10.74 7.25 12.87
C HIS A 350 9.56 7.12 11.90
N VAL A 351 8.50 6.41 12.32
CA VAL A 351 7.28 6.25 11.51
C VAL A 351 6.59 7.60 11.29
N ALA A 352 6.42 8.41 12.33
CA ALA A 352 5.83 9.75 12.22
C ALA A 352 6.66 10.65 11.29
N ALA A 353 7.99 10.62 11.39
CA ALA A 353 8.90 11.36 10.52
C ALA A 353 8.79 10.90 9.05
N HIS A 354 8.68 9.59 8.82
CA HIS A 354 8.52 9.01 7.49
C HIS A 354 7.21 9.44 6.81
N CYS A 355 6.12 9.47 7.57
CA CYS A 355 4.80 9.85 7.08
C CYS A 355 4.58 11.38 7.01
N GLY A 356 5.48 12.18 7.59
CA GLY A 356 5.35 13.63 7.66
C GLY A 356 4.34 14.13 8.70
N HIS A 357 3.97 13.28 9.64
CA HIS A 357 3.00 13.56 10.70
C HIS A 357 3.64 14.39 11.83
N HIS A 358 3.92 15.66 11.56
CA HIS A 358 4.64 16.55 12.50
C HIS A 358 3.90 16.75 13.82
N ARG A 359 2.55 16.73 13.83
CA ARG A 359 1.76 16.80 15.08
C ARG A 359 1.92 15.55 15.92
N MET A 360 1.92 14.38 15.28
CA MET A 360 2.22 13.10 15.91
C MET A 360 3.63 13.09 16.49
N ALA A 361 4.62 13.49 15.69
CA ALA A 361 6.01 13.63 16.15
C ALA A 361 6.11 14.54 17.37
N LYS A 362 5.36 15.65 17.39
CA LYS A 362 5.30 16.54 18.57
C LYS A 362 4.76 15.81 19.81
N VAL A 363 3.67 15.08 19.68
CA VAL A 363 3.09 14.31 20.80
C VAL A 363 4.09 13.31 21.36
N LEU A 364 4.78 12.57 20.47
CA LEU A 364 5.79 11.59 20.87
C LEU A 364 6.97 12.26 21.59
N LEU A 365 7.51 13.34 21.05
CA LEU A 365 8.62 14.09 21.64
C LEU A 365 8.25 14.73 22.99
N ASP A 366 7.07 15.32 23.11
CA ASP A 366 6.56 15.89 24.36
C ASP A 366 6.36 14.81 25.46
N LYS A 367 6.15 13.57 25.05
CA LYS A 367 6.05 12.40 25.95
C LYS A 367 7.38 11.70 26.21
N GLY A 368 8.48 12.23 25.70
CA GLY A 368 9.83 11.76 26.00
C GLY A 368 10.43 10.78 24.98
N ALA A 369 9.87 10.69 23.76
CA ALA A 369 10.49 9.91 22.69
C ALA A 369 11.91 10.42 22.39
N LYS A 370 12.84 9.49 22.15
CA LYS A 370 14.24 9.79 21.83
C LYS A 370 14.38 10.36 20.43
N ALA A 371 14.64 11.67 20.32
CA ALA A 371 14.80 12.37 19.04
C ALA A 371 15.93 11.80 18.18
N ASN A 372 16.96 11.22 18.80
CA ASN A 372 18.13 10.64 18.14
C ASN A 372 18.16 9.11 18.13
N ALA A 373 17.00 8.46 18.28
CA ALA A 373 16.90 7.01 18.14
C ALA A 373 17.44 6.57 16.78
N ARG A 374 18.15 5.44 16.73
CA ARG A 374 18.81 4.93 15.52
C ARG A 374 18.12 3.67 15.03
N ALA A 375 17.73 3.68 13.78
CA ALA A 375 17.30 2.47 13.06
C ALA A 375 18.50 1.52 12.83
N LEU A 376 18.23 0.30 12.34
CA LEU A 376 19.26 -0.72 12.10
C LEU A 376 20.39 -0.23 11.17
N ASN A 377 20.06 0.57 10.17
CA ASN A 377 21.02 1.20 9.25
C ASN A 377 21.57 2.55 9.75
N GLY A 378 21.36 2.88 11.04
CA GLY A 378 21.81 4.11 11.68
C GLY A 378 20.99 5.36 11.35
N PHE A 379 19.92 5.27 10.57
CA PHE A 379 19.04 6.41 10.29
C PHE A 379 18.34 6.87 11.57
N THR A 380 18.38 8.19 11.83
CA THR A 380 17.59 8.85 12.87
C THR A 380 16.27 9.37 12.28
N PRO A 381 15.28 9.75 13.11
CA PRO A 381 14.06 10.41 12.61
C PRO A 381 14.37 11.65 11.76
N LEU A 382 15.42 12.39 12.08
CA LEU A 382 15.86 13.55 11.30
C LEU A 382 16.34 13.17 9.89
N HIS A 383 17.14 12.11 9.76
CA HIS A 383 17.53 11.58 8.44
C HIS A 383 16.30 11.25 7.59
N ILE A 384 15.31 10.61 8.20
CA ILE A 384 14.07 10.20 7.50
C ILE A 384 13.25 11.42 7.07
N ALA A 385 13.07 12.40 7.96
CA ALA A 385 12.37 13.64 7.64
C ALA A 385 13.04 14.39 6.47
N CYS A 386 14.38 14.45 6.47
CA CYS A 386 15.17 15.04 5.40
C CYS A 386 15.05 14.26 4.09
N LYS A 387 15.10 12.92 4.15
CA LYS A 387 14.92 12.04 2.98
C LYS A 387 13.56 12.20 2.33
N LYS A 388 12.51 12.41 3.12
CA LYS A 388 11.11 12.49 2.67
C LYS A 388 10.62 13.91 2.37
N ASN A 389 11.49 14.91 2.49
CA ASN A 389 11.15 16.32 2.29
C ASN A 389 10.10 16.88 3.29
N HIS A 390 10.11 16.38 4.51
CA HIS A 390 9.15 16.79 5.54
C HIS A 390 9.72 17.93 6.41
N MET A 391 9.68 19.16 5.89
CA MET A 391 10.24 20.36 6.51
C MET A 391 9.72 20.59 7.94
N ARG A 392 8.41 20.50 8.15
CA ARG A 392 7.80 20.71 9.47
C ARG A 392 8.26 19.68 10.50
N SER A 393 8.40 18.43 10.09
CA SER A 393 8.91 17.36 10.95
C SER A 393 10.40 17.58 11.27
N MET A 394 11.20 17.98 10.28
CA MET A 394 12.60 18.35 10.46
C MET A 394 12.75 19.50 11.48
N ASP A 395 12.02 20.60 11.30
CA ASP A 395 12.07 21.75 12.19
C ASP A 395 11.71 21.39 13.64
N LEU A 396 10.70 20.53 13.79
CA LEU A 396 10.26 20.06 15.09
C LEU A 396 11.32 19.19 15.77
N LEU A 397 11.91 18.23 15.03
CA LEU A 397 12.97 17.37 15.54
C LEU A 397 14.18 18.18 16.01
N LEU A 398 14.59 19.18 15.22
CA LEU A 398 15.70 20.10 15.59
C LEU A 398 15.38 20.93 16.83
N LYS A 399 14.13 21.34 17.04
CA LYS A 399 13.70 22.01 18.29
C LYS A 399 13.79 21.09 19.51
N HIS A 400 13.73 19.78 19.32
CA HIS A 400 13.84 18.75 20.36
C HIS A 400 15.22 18.09 20.39
N SER A 401 16.26 18.83 20.04
CA SER A 401 17.66 18.42 20.13
C SER A 401 18.06 17.24 19.24
N ALA A 402 17.39 17.06 18.09
CA ALA A 402 17.87 16.14 17.07
C ALA A 402 19.25 16.60 16.56
N SER A 403 20.21 15.67 16.48
CA SER A 403 21.57 15.97 16.07
C SER A 403 21.69 16.21 14.57
N LEU A 404 22.16 17.39 14.18
CA LEU A 404 22.50 17.74 12.80
C LEU A 404 23.61 16.88 12.20
N GLU A 405 24.52 16.41 13.06
CA GLU A 405 25.74 15.68 12.69
C GLU A 405 25.64 14.18 12.98
N ALA A 406 24.45 13.67 13.29
CA ALA A 406 24.24 12.23 13.43
C ALA A 406 24.56 11.54 12.10
N VAL A 407 25.29 10.44 12.17
CA VAL A 407 25.71 9.68 10.97
C VAL A 407 25.04 8.32 10.91
N THR A 408 24.64 7.90 9.71
CA THR A 408 24.20 6.53 9.42
C THR A 408 25.40 5.56 9.50
N GLU A 409 25.17 4.27 9.35
CA GLU A 409 26.25 3.27 9.24
C GLU A 409 27.18 3.56 8.04
N SER A 410 26.65 4.16 6.97
CA SER A 410 27.44 4.60 5.81
C SER A 410 28.10 5.96 6.00
N GLY A 411 28.04 6.55 7.21
CA GLY A 411 28.60 7.87 7.50
C GLY A 411 27.81 9.06 6.95
N LEU A 412 26.56 8.88 6.53
CA LEU A 412 25.74 9.96 5.97
C LEU A 412 25.09 10.79 7.08
N THR A 413 25.24 12.11 7.03
CA THR A 413 24.50 13.06 7.86
C THR A 413 23.13 13.36 7.26
N PRO A 414 22.17 13.96 8.00
CA PRO A 414 20.90 14.45 7.43
C PRO A 414 21.10 15.38 6.23
N LEU A 415 22.16 16.20 6.23
CA LEU A 415 22.50 17.07 5.12
C LEU A 415 22.89 16.29 3.85
N HIS A 416 23.72 15.23 3.98
CA HIS A 416 24.04 14.34 2.87
C HIS A 416 22.81 13.70 2.27
N VAL A 417 21.90 13.21 3.12
CA VAL A 417 20.65 12.56 2.67
C VAL A 417 19.77 13.56 1.92
N ALA A 418 19.60 14.77 2.45
CA ALA A 418 18.80 15.82 1.81
C ALA A 418 19.39 16.26 0.46
N ALA A 419 20.71 16.41 0.38
CA ALA A 419 21.43 16.79 -0.85
C ALA A 419 21.31 15.69 -1.91
N PHE A 420 21.53 14.42 -1.53
CA PHE A 420 21.37 13.27 -2.42
C PHE A 420 19.94 13.15 -3.00
N MET A 421 18.93 13.47 -2.20
CA MET A 421 17.53 13.47 -2.63
C MET A 421 17.12 14.73 -3.41
N GLY A 422 17.97 15.74 -3.50
CA GLY A 422 17.69 16.99 -4.22
C GLY A 422 16.72 17.93 -3.48
N HIS A 423 16.61 17.83 -2.17
CA HIS A 423 15.66 18.64 -1.38
C HIS A 423 16.27 19.99 -0.97
N LEU A 424 16.37 20.91 -1.92
CA LEU A 424 17.06 22.20 -1.78
C LEU A 424 16.64 23.01 -0.53
N ASN A 425 15.33 23.07 -0.25
CA ASN A 425 14.83 23.84 0.90
C ASN A 425 15.28 23.23 2.24
N ILE A 426 15.34 21.91 2.33
CA ILE A 426 15.87 21.20 3.49
C ILE A 426 17.36 21.47 3.64
N VAL A 427 18.13 21.35 2.55
CA VAL A 427 19.58 21.64 2.52
C VAL A 427 19.85 23.05 3.02
N LYS A 428 19.17 24.07 2.47
CA LYS A 428 19.31 25.46 2.92
C LYS A 428 19.03 25.64 4.40
N ASN A 429 17.94 25.04 4.90
CA ASN A 429 17.55 25.14 6.30
C ASN A 429 18.57 24.46 7.24
N LEU A 430 19.06 23.27 6.87
CA LEU A 430 20.08 22.57 7.66
C LEU A 430 21.40 23.38 7.72
N LEU A 431 21.85 23.95 6.61
CA LEU A 431 23.05 24.81 6.57
C LEU A 431 22.87 26.08 7.42
N GLN A 432 21.70 26.73 7.35
CA GLN A 432 21.38 27.90 8.19
C GLN A 432 21.40 27.59 9.69
N ARG A 433 21.12 26.35 10.06
CA ARG A 433 21.15 25.87 11.45
C ARG A 433 22.52 25.34 11.88
N GLY A 434 23.51 25.41 11.02
CA GLY A 434 24.90 25.08 11.32
C GLY A 434 25.31 23.64 10.99
N ALA A 435 24.56 22.93 10.15
CA ALA A 435 25.02 21.64 9.64
C ALA A 435 26.34 21.83 8.85
N SER A 436 27.32 20.95 9.09
CA SER A 436 28.64 21.04 8.45
C SER A 436 28.55 20.67 6.96
N PRO A 437 28.90 21.58 6.05
CA PRO A 437 28.95 21.27 4.62
C PRO A 437 30.13 20.35 4.26
N ASN A 438 31.13 20.26 5.14
CA ASN A 438 32.36 19.49 4.92
C ASN A 438 32.38 18.15 5.65
N ALA A 439 31.25 17.69 6.17
CA ALA A 439 31.16 16.37 6.76
C ALA A 439 31.49 15.29 5.71
N SER A 440 32.47 14.43 5.98
CA SER A 440 32.87 13.36 5.07
C SER A 440 32.15 12.08 5.43
N ASN A 441 31.65 11.34 4.41
CA ASN A 441 31.14 10.01 4.57
C ASN A 441 32.25 8.95 4.38
N VAL A 442 31.98 7.71 4.78
CA VAL A 442 32.95 6.58 4.66
C VAL A 442 33.19 6.20 3.20
N VAL A 443 32.24 6.49 2.31
CA VAL A 443 32.37 6.35 0.86
C VAL A 443 32.85 7.69 0.31
N ARG A 444 34.13 7.85 0.12
CA ARG A 444 34.75 9.02 -0.52
C ARG A 444 33.97 9.34 -1.80
N THR A 445 33.24 10.46 -1.79
CA THR A 445 32.70 11.22 -2.91
C THR A 445 31.19 11.54 -2.84
N ILE A 446 30.84 12.52 -2.07
CA ILE A 446 29.84 13.52 -2.46
C ILE A 446 30.33 14.84 -1.85
N ASP A 447 31.09 15.60 -2.63
CA ASP A 447 31.36 16.99 -2.33
C ASP A 447 30.06 17.78 -2.50
N ILE A 448 29.46 18.20 -1.40
CA ILE A 448 28.19 18.97 -1.41
C ILE A 448 28.38 20.34 -2.05
N CYS A 449 29.64 20.78 -2.22
CA CYS A 449 29.99 22.10 -2.79
C CYS A 449 29.99 22.16 -4.32
N SER A 450 29.75 21.07 -5.05
CA SER A 450 29.82 21.03 -6.51
C SER A 450 28.46 20.93 -7.23
N GLN A 451 27.34 21.14 -6.53
CA GLN A 451 26.00 21.21 -7.17
C GLN A 451 25.31 22.55 -6.91
#